data_2781a94ae184ac04febb677abd4043d3
#
_entry.id   2781a94ae184ac04febb677abd4043d3
#
_cell.length_a   1.000
_cell.length_b   1.000
_cell.length_c   1.000
_cell.angle_alpha   90.00
_cell.angle_beta   90.00
_cell.angle_gamma   90.00
#
_symmetry.space_group_name_H-M   'P 1'
#
loop_
_entity.id
_entity.type
_entity.pdbx_description
1 polymer ?
#
loop_
_entity_poly.entity_id
_entity_poly.type
_entity_poly.pdbx_seq_one_letter_code
_entity_poly.pdbx_strand_id
1 'polypeptide(L)'
;GIVLEILIFKIMADELKNPVRRSVIGEIISIKEINKDDFKEGKFRHDCRIVRVDPLNGAPLVDVYITNDQYDKYGLNAIVFAGNVVNFSIDENIAGETGYIDPDTEEWTYHEKTFNSFAGADNVGSLGLIGVFGKLGVGADIVSGFIKNIETARKQREAVAKPKAVEAVATEQAEETA
;
A
#
# COMPACT_ATOMS: atom_id res chain seq x y z
N GLY A 1 -13.54 -23.87 34.66
CA GLY A 1 -13.93 -25.01 33.89
C GLY A 1 -13.66 -24.87 32.40
N ILE A 2 -13.94 -25.92 31.67
CA ILE A 2 -13.73 -26.01 30.20
C ILE A 2 -14.51 -24.91 29.45
N VAL A 3 -15.69 -24.51 29.91
CA VAL A 3 -16.51 -23.47 29.28
C VAL A 3 -15.83 -22.09 29.35
N LEU A 4 -15.18 -21.77 30.46
CA LEU A 4 -14.45 -20.51 30.65
C LEU A 4 -13.21 -20.45 29.75
N GLU A 5 -12.48 -21.54 29.61
CA GLU A 5 -11.30 -21.64 28.73
C GLU A 5 -11.69 -21.48 27.25
N ILE A 6 -12.80 -22.11 26.82
CA ILE A 6 -13.31 -21.95 25.46
C ILE A 6 -13.75 -20.49 25.21
N LEU A 7 -14.38 -19.83 26.18
CA LEU A 7 -14.80 -18.44 26.07
C LEU A 7 -13.61 -17.49 25.98
N ILE A 8 -12.56 -17.68 26.78
CA ILE A 8 -11.32 -16.92 26.74
C ILE A 8 -10.62 -17.11 25.40
N PHE A 9 -10.54 -18.35 24.89
CA PHE A 9 -9.95 -18.64 23.58
C PHE A 9 -10.71 -17.96 22.44
N LYS A 10 -12.03 -17.94 22.50
CA LYS A 10 -12.89 -17.27 21.52
C LYS A 10 -12.72 -15.75 21.55
N ILE A 11 -12.65 -15.15 22.73
CA ILE A 11 -12.40 -13.71 22.91
C ILE A 11 -11.01 -13.33 22.37
N MET A 12 -9.98 -14.10 22.66
CA MET A 12 -8.63 -13.88 22.14
C MET A 12 -8.57 -14.05 20.63
N ALA A 13 -9.25 -15.02 20.06
CA ALA A 13 -9.32 -15.22 18.61
C ALA A 13 -10.07 -14.07 17.92
N ASP A 14 -11.12 -13.54 18.52
CA ASP A 14 -11.86 -12.37 18.00
C ASP A 14 -11.03 -11.09 18.09
N GLU A 15 -10.25 -10.89 19.15
CA GLU A 15 -9.31 -9.76 19.29
C GLU A 15 -8.20 -9.82 18.24
N LEU A 16 -7.67 -11.00 17.94
CA LEU A 16 -6.65 -11.20 16.91
C LEU A 16 -7.18 -10.99 15.48
N LYS A 17 -8.49 -11.09 15.28
CA LYS A 17 -9.16 -10.86 13.98
C LYS A 17 -9.57 -9.41 13.77
N ASN A 18 -9.54 -8.57 14.79
CA ASN A 18 -9.88 -7.16 14.66
C ASN A 18 -8.81 -6.44 13.83
N PRO A 19 -9.22 -5.67 12.81
CA PRO A 19 -8.27 -4.92 12.02
C PRO A 19 -7.56 -3.87 12.87
N VAL A 20 -6.27 -3.72 12.64
CA VAL A 20 -5.46 -2.68 13.27
C VAL A 20 -5.47 -1.44 12.39
N ARG A 21 -5.99 -0.35 12.92
CA ARG A 21 -5.98 0.95 12.22
C ARG A 21 -4.66 1.66 12.42
N ARG A 22 -4.08 2.13 11.33
CA ARG A 22 -2.85 2.93 11.33
C ARG A 22 -2.90 4.02 10.27
N SER A 23 -2.05 5.03 10.42
CA SER A 23 -1.85 6.07 9.41
C SER A 23 -0.59 5.79 8.61
N VAL A 24 -0.66 6.02 7.30
CA VAL A 24 0.47 5.96 6.39
C VAL A 24 0.53 7.25 5.61
N ILE A 25 1.58 8.04 5.82
CA ILE A 25 1.85 9.24 5.04
C ILE A 25 2.92 8.87 4.02
N GLY A 26 2.63 9.06 2.75
CA GLY A 26 3.58 8.73 1.72
C GLY A 26 3.24 9.25 0.34
N GLU A 27 4.17 9.05 -0.57
CA GLU A 27 4.01 9.37 -1.98
C GLU A 27 3.37 8.21 -2.72
N ILE A 28 2.36 8.51 -3.51
CA ILE A 28 1.73 7.53 -4.39
C ILE A 28 2.65 7.24 -5.57
N ILE A 29 3.05 5.98 -5.71
CA ILE A 29 3.94 5.51 -6.78
C ILE A 29 3.16 5.02 -7.99
N SER A 30 2.14 4.22 -7.75
CA SER A 30 1.34 3.60 -8.81
C SER A 30 -0.08 3.29 -8.35
N ILE A 31 -0.98 3.23 -9.32
CA ILE A 31 -2.36 2.87 -9.11
C ILE A 31 -2.69 1.76 -10.11
N LYS A 32 -3.10 0.61 -9.61
CA LYS A 32 -3.51 -0.53 -10.42
C LYS A 32 -5.02 -0.71 -10.32
N GLU A 33 -5.69 -0.66 -11.43
CA GLU A 33 -7.12 -0.96 -11.51
C GLU A 33 -7.35 -2.47 -11.51
N ILE A 34 -8.28 -2.92 -10.69
CA ILE A 34 -8.67 -4.32 -10.56
C ILE A 34 -10.15 -4.44 -10.91
N ASN A 35 -10.42 -5.16 -12.00
CA ASN A 35 -11.76 -5.65 -12.30
C ASN A 35 -11.89 -7.05 -11.70
N LYS A 36 -12.83 -7.23 -10.79
CA LYS A 36 -13.02 -8.51 -10.06
C LYS A 36 -13.26 -9.70 -11.00
N ASP A 37 -13.88 -9.45 -12.15
CA ASP A 37 -14.24 -10.49 -13.13
C ASP A 37 -13.04 -10.99 -13.94
N ASP A 38 -11.93 -10.25 -13.97
CA ASP A 38 -10.67 -10.66 -14.61
C ASP A 38 -9.87 -11.67 -13.79
N PHE A 39 -10.30 -11.95 -12.55
CA PHE A 39 -9.63 -12.84 -11.62
C PHE A 39 -10.51 -14.04 -11.26
N LYS A 40 -9.89 -15.05 -10.66
CA LYS A 40 -10.60 -16.21 -10.12
C LYS A 40 -11.71 -15.77 -9.17
N GLU A 41 -12.89 -16.37 -9.28
CA GLU A 41 -14.02 -16.11 -8.42
C GLU A 41 -13.62 -16.14 -6.93
N GLY A 42 -14.03 -15.11 -6.20
CA GLY A 42 -13.74 -14.96 -4.78
C GLY A 42 -12.37 -14.36 -4.44
N LYS A 43 -11.49 -14.11 -5.43
CA LYS A 43 -10.21 -13.43 -5.18
C LYS A 43 -10.40 -11.96 -4.80
N PHE A 44 -11.29 -11.28 -5.49
CA PHE A 44 -11.70 -9.91 -5.18
C PHE A 44 -13.23 -9.84 -5.08
N ARG A 45 -13.72 -9.21 -4.02
CA ARG A 45 -15.17 -9.04 -3.80
C ARG A 45 -15.74 -7.86 -4.57
N HIS A 46 -14.91 -6.86 -4.83
CA HIS A 46 -15.30 -5.60 -5.45
C HIS A 46 -14.29 -5.20 -6.51
N ASP A 47 -14.76 -4.45 -7.51
CA ASP A 47 -13.87 -3.68 -8.35
C ASP A 47 -13.15 -2.65 -7.48
N CYS A 48 -11.85 -2.59 -7.59
CA CYS A 48 -11.04 -1.77 -6.70
C CYS A 48 -9.79 -1.24 -7.40
N ARG A 49 -9.10 -0.38 -6.71
CA ARG A 49 -7.76 0.07 -7.09
C ARG A 49 -6.79 -0.27 -5.99
N ILE A 50 -5.63 -0.77 -6.38
CA ILE A 50 -4.51 -0.98 -5.47
C ILE A 50 -3.57 0.21 -5.64
N VAL A 51 -3.49 1.03 -4.60
CA VAL A 51 -2.64 2.22 -4.56
C VAL A 51 -1.36 1.88 -3.82
N ARG A 52 -0.25 1.93 -4.53
CA ARG A 52 1.07 1.69 -3.94
C ARG A 52 1.65 2.99 -3.41
N VAL A 53 2.01 2.99 -2.15
CA VAL A 53 2.49 4.15 -1.40
C VAL A 53 3.90 3.89 -0.88
N ASP A 54 4.80 4.85 -1.10
CA ASP A 54 6.11 4.88 -0.46
C ASP A 54 6.01 5.72 0.82
N PRO A 55 6.19 5.11 2.01
CA PRO A 55 6.10 5.85 3.28
C PRO A 55 7.24 6.83 3.53
N LEU A 56 8.24 6.91 2.65
CA LEU A 56 9.33 7.91 2.64
C LEU A 56 10.27 7.88 3.87
N ASN A 57 10.09 6.92 4.76
CA ASN A 57 10.90 6.75 5.96
C ASN A 57 11.85 5.54 5.90
N GLY A 58 12.06 4.99 4.70
CA GLY A 58 12.83 3.77 4.47
C GLY A 58 12.07 2.47 4.77
N ALA A 59 10.81 2.56 5.21
CA ALA A 59 9.95 1.40 5.38
C ALA A 59 9.52 0.81 4.01
N PRO A 60 9.11 -0.47 3.97
CA PRO A 60 8.63 -1.09 2.75
C PRO A 60 7.42 -0.37 2.15
N LEU A 61 7.24 -0.49 0.83
CA LEU A 61 6.08 0.02 0.12
C LEU A 61 4.79 -0.59 0.69
N VAL A 62 3.75 0.22 0.74
CA VAL A 62 2.45 -0.18 1.27
C VAL A 62 1.43 -0.17 0.14
N ASP A 63 0.72 -1.27 -0.02
CA ASP A 63 -0.40 -1.36 -0.95
C ASP A 63 -1.72 -1.14 -0.22
N VAL A 64 -2.50 -0.16 -0.67
CA VAL A 64 -3.80 0.20 -0.10
C VAL A 64 -4.91 -0.21 -1.05
N TYR A 65 -5.85 -1.03 -0.57
CA TYR A 65 -7.04 -1.43 -1.32
C TYR A 65 -8.15 -0.42 -1.15
N ILE A 66 -8.58 0.16 -2.26
CA ILE A 66 -9.67 1.15 -2.30
C ILE A 66 -10.72 0.65 -3.27
N THR A 67 -11.94 0.40 -2.81
CA THR A 67 -13.03 0.02 -3.71
C THR A 67 -13.43 1.20 -4.60
N ASN A 68 -13.97 0.91 -5.79
CA ASN A 68 -14.43 1.97 -6.67
C ASN A 68 -15.54 2.82 -6.03
N ASP A 69 -16.40 2.20 -5.23
CA ASP A 69 -17.43 2.92 -4.47
C ASP A 69 -16.83 3.89 -3.44
N GLN A 70 -15.76 3.49 -2.75
CA GLN A 70 -15.02 4.38 -1.85
C GLN A 70 -14.35 5.53 -2.61
N TYR A 71 -13.81 5.24 -3.78
CA TYR A 71 -13.18 6.24 -4.65
C TYR A 71 -14.14 7.37 -5.00
N ASP A 72 -15.36 7.00 -5.40
CA ASP A 72 -16.41 7.95 -5.74
C ASP A 72 -16.95 8.68 -4.51
N LYS A 73 -17.24 7.94 -3.45
CA LYS A 73 -17.81 8.49 -2.21
C LYS A 73 -16.92 9.54 -1.55
N TYR A 74 -15.61 9.30 -1.54
CA TYR A 74 -14.65 10.20 -0.90
C TYR A 74 -13.98 11.18 -1.86
N GLY A 75 -14.36 11.19 -3.14
CA GLY A 75 -13.80 12.10 -4.14
C GLY A 75 -12.29 11.92 -4.35
N LEU A 76 -11.81 10.70 -4.28
CA LEU A 76 -10.38 10.39 -4.25
C LEU A 76 -9.65 10.68 -5.56
N ASN A 77 -10.37 10.84 -6.68
CA ASN A 77 -9.76 11.22 -7.95
C ASN A 77 -8.97 12.54 -7.87
N ALA A 78 -9.38 13.43 -6.97
CA ALA A 78 -8.72 14.73 -6.80
C ALA A 78 -7.38 14.64 -6.07
N ILE A 79 -7.16 13.60 -5.26
CA ILE A 79 -5.98 13.49 -4.39
C ILE A 79 -5.13 12.24 -4.66
N VAL A 80 -5.72 11.18 -5.18
CA VAL A 80 -5.02 9.92 -5.45
C VAL A 80 -4.53 9.90 -6.89
N PHE A 81 -3.31 10.34 -7.09
CA PHE A 81 -2.60 10.28 -8.36
C PHE A 81 -1.09 10.09 -8.10
N ALA A 82 -0.40 9.48 -9.04
CA ALA A 82 1.02 9.23 -8.92
C ALA A 82 1.83 10.51 -8.71
N GLY A 83 2.71 10.51 -7.73
CA GLY A 83 3.53 11.66 -7.34
C GLY A 83 2.92 12.54 -6.24
N ASN A 84 1.65 12.37 -5.91
CA ASN A 84 1.05 13.11 -4.79
C ASN A 84 1.40 12.46 -3.46
N VAL A 85 1.45 13.27 -2.42
CA VAL A 85 1.64 12.83 -1.03
C VAL A 85 0.29 12.86 -0.32
N VAL A 86 -0.10 11.74 0.24
CA VAL A 86 -1.40 11.56 0.91
C VAL A 86 -1.17 10.93 2.27
N ASN A 87 -1.96 11.35 3.25
CA ASN A 87 -2.06 10.67 4.53
C ASN A 87 -3.25 9.70 4.47
N PHE A 88 -2.95 8.40 4.37
CA PHE A 88 -3.96 7.36 4.40
C PHE A 88 -4.20 6.86 5.81
N SER A 89 -5.47 6.73 6.19
CA SER A 89 -5.87 5.84 7.28
C SER A 89 -6.20 4.49 6.67
N ILE A 90 -5.57 3.45 7.17
CA ILE A 90 -5.75 2.08 6.68
C ILE A 90 -6.08 1.13 7.81
N ASP A 91 -6.86 0.12 7.49
CA ASP A 91 -7.13 -1.01 8.35
C ASP A 91 -6.35 -2.22 7.82
N GLU A 92 -5.42 -2.72 8.63
CA GLU A 92 -4.70 -3.94 8.33
C GLU A 92 -5.57 -5.14 8.71
N ASN A 93 -5.98 -5.89 7.70
CA ASN A 93 -6.86 -7.03 7.84
C ASN A 93 -6.12 -8.32 7.58
N ILE A 94 -6.54 -9.37 8.25
CA ILE A 94 -6.11 -10.73 7.95
C ILE A 94 -7.11 -11.30 6.94
N ALA A 95 -6.63 -11.60 5.72
CA ALA A 95 -7.46 -12.07 4.61
C ALA A 95 -7.75 -13.57 4.64
N GLY A 96 -7.54 -14.22 5.76
CA GLY A 96 -7.74 -15.64 5.93
C GLY A 96 -6.46 -16.45 5.73
N GLU A 97 -6.57 -17.71 6.05
CA GLU A 97 -5.48 -18.67 5.94
C GLU A 97 -5.42 -19.21 4.51
N THR A 98 -4.34 -18.96 3.81
CA THR A 98 -3.99 -19.74 2.62
C THR A 98 -2.93 -20.74 3.00
N GLY A 99 -3.15 -21.99 2.65
CA GLY A 99 -2.18 -23.04 2.90
C GLY A 99 -1.74 -23.70 1.60
N TYR A 100 -0.59 -24.29 1.65
CA TYR A 100 -0.12 -25.22 0.64
C TYR A 100 0.47 -26.46 1.31
N ILE A 101 0.46 -27.57 0.60
CA ILE A 101 1.14 -28.79 1.04
C ILE A 101 2.59 -28.66 0.62
N ASP A 102 3.50 -28.69 1.59
CA ASP A 102 4.93 -28.72 1.30
C ASP A 102 5.27 -30.03 0.58
N PRO A 103 5.82 -30.02 -0.62
CA PRO A 103 6.12 -31.24 -1.38
C PRO A 103 7.20 -32.12 -0.74
N ASP A 104 8.04 -31.56 0.12
CA ASP A 104 9.12 -32.30 0.76
C ASP A 104 8.70 -32.96 2.07
N THR A 105 7.81 -32.34 2.84
CA THR A 105 7.36 -32.82 4.14
C THR A 105 5.96 -33.41 4.15
N GLU A 106 5.18 -33.16 3.08
CA GLU A 106 3.75 -33.48 2.97
C GLU A 106 2.87 -32.84 4.06
N GLU A 107 3.39 -31.83 4.75
CA GLU A 107 2.70 -31.09 5.80
C GLU A 107 2.05 -29.83 5.25
N TRP A 108 0.92 -29.45 5.86
CA TRP A 108 0.28 -28.18 5.59
C TRP A 108 1.07 -27.02 6.19
N THR A 109 1.44 -26.07 5.34
CA THR A 109 2.03 -24.80 5.75
C THR A 109 1.02 -23.69 5.56
N TYR A 110 0.68 -23.00 6.63
CA TYR A 110 -0.27 -21.88 6.61
C TYR A 110 0.44 -20.55 6.43
N HIS A 111 -0.13 -19.71 5.57
CA HIS A 111 0.26 -18.32 5.45
C HIS A 111 -0.89 -17.43 5.86
N GLU A 112 -0.64 -16.50 6.76
CA GLU A 112 -1.53 -15.37 6.95
C GLU A 112 -1.35 -14.39 5.81
N LYS A 113 -2.41 -14.17 5.05
CA LYS A 113 -2.47 -13.11 4.06
C LYS A 113 -3.02 -11.86 4.72
N THR A 114 -2.22 -10.84 4.84
CA THR A 114 -2.66 -9.53 5.29
C THR A 114 -2.91 -8.62 4.10
N PHE A 115 -3.90 -7.73 4.21
CA PHE A 115 -4.12 -6.66 3.25
C PHE A 115 -4.56 -5.39 3.97
N ASN A 116 -4.20 -4.24 3.39
CA ASN A 116 -4.54 -2.95 3.95
C ASN A 116 -5.77 -2.40 3.22
N SER A 117 -6.88 -2.24 3.94
CA SER A 117 -8.08 -1.62 3.39
C SER A 117 -8.14 -0.14 3.72
N PHE A 118 -8.69 0.63 2.78
CA PHE A 118 -8.87 2.07 2.92
C PHE A 118 -9.88 2.40 4.03
N ALA A 119 -9.51 3.34 4.90
CA ALA A 119 -10.38 3.88 5.94
C ALA A 119 -10.52 5.40 5.88
N GLY A 120 -9.65 6.09 5.19
CA GLY A 120 -9.68 7.53 5.01
C GLY A 120 -8.44 8.04 4.31
N ALA A 121 -8.50 9.26 3.79
CA ALA A 121 -7.37 9.93 3.17
C ALA A 121 -7.46 11.45 3.31
N ASP A 122 -6.34 12.06 3.61
CA ASP A 122 -6.17 13.52 3.62
C ASP A 122 -5.09 13.91 2.63
N ASN A 123 -5.37 14.91 1.80
CA ASN A 123 -4.40 15.44 0.87
C ASN A 123 -3.31 16.21 1.61
N VAL A 124 -2.07 15.78 1.46
CA VAL A 124 -0.91 16.50 1.97
C VAL A 124 -0.32 17.38 0.87
N GLY A 125 -0.14 16.83 -0.32
CA GLY A 125 0.49 17.53 -1.45
C GLY A 125 1.94 17.92 -1.16
N SER A 126 2.68 18.28 -2.18
CA SER A 126 4.08 18.68 -2.01
C SER A 126 4.26 19.99 -1.23
N LEU A 127 3.31 20.93 -1.35
CA LEU A 127 3.30 22.20 -0.61
C LEU A 127 2.55 22.11 0.72
N GLY A 128 1.63 21.15 0.86
CA GLY A 128 0.84 20.95 2.07
C GLY A 128 1.63 20.33 3.23
N LEU A 129 2.76 19.67 2.96
CA LEU A 129 3.63 19.09 3.99
C LEU A 129 4.04 20.11 5.04
N ILE A 130 4.44 21.31 4.62
CA ILE A 130 4.86 22.39 5.52
C ILE A 130 3.68 22.84 6.40
N GLY A 131 2.48 22.97 5.82
CA GLY A 131 1.28 23.38 6.54
C GLY A 131 0.79 22.34 7.54
N VAL A 132 0.76 21.07 7.15
CA VAL A 132 0.30 19.96 8.02
C VAL A 132 1.24 19.76 9.19
N PHE A 133 2.53 19.68 8.95
CA PHE A 133 3.52 19.51 10.03
C PHE A 133 3.65 20.75 10.93
N GLY A 134 3.45 21.94 10.37
CA GLY A 134 3.37 23.16 11.15
C GLY A 134 2.21 23.14 12.15
N LYS A 135 1.03 22.66 11.74
CA LYS A 135 -0.13 22.50 12.63
C LYS A 135 0.08 21.43 13.70
N LEU A 136 0.88 20.40 13.42
CA LEU A 136 1.24 19.35 14.37
C LEU A 136 2.38 19.77 15.33
N GLY A 137 2.90 20.98 15.20
CA GLY A 137 4.01 21.46 16.03
C GLY A 137 5.37 20.85 15.69
N VAL A 138 5.50 20.29 14.49
CA VAL A 138 6.77 19.72 14.02
C VAL A 138 7.69 20.83 13.56
N GLY A 139 8.93 20.86 14.04
CA GLY A 139 9.89 21.90 13.71
C GLY A 139 10.29 21.94 12.22
N ALA A 140 10.65 23.12 11.75
CA ALA A 140 11.01 23.36 10.35
C ALA A 140 12.17 22.47 9.86
N ASP A 141 13.12 22.14 10.73
CA ASP A 141 14.26 21.27 10.42
C ASP A 141 13.83 19.84 10.09
N ILE A 142 12.85 19.32 10.83
CA ILE A 142 12.29 17.99 10.62
C ILE A 142 11.51 17.95 9.30
N VAL A 143 10.71 18.98 9.02
CA VAL A 143 9.97 19.10 7.76
C VAL A 143 10.92 19.19 6.57
N SER A 144 11.98 19.98 6.67
CA SER A 144 13.01 20.09 5.62
C SER A 144 13.71 18.76 5.38
N GLY A 145 14.04 18.02 6.43
CA GLY A 145 14.61 16.67 6.34
C GLY A 145 13.67 15.70 5.63
N PHE A 146 12.38 15.76 5.92
CA PHE A 146 11.36 14.92 5.29
C PHE A 146 11.23 15.21 3.79
N ILE A 147 11.17 16.49 3.41
CA ILE A 147 11.14 16.91 1.99
C ILE A 147 12.39 16.44 1.26
N LYS A 148 13.55 16.55 1.89
CA LYS A 148 14.82 16.10 1.32
C LYS A 148 14.83 14.57 1.09
N ASN A 149 14.24 13.80 2.00
CA ASN A 149 14.08 12.37 1.85
C ASN A 149 13.16 12.00 0.68
N ILE A 150 12.06 12.75 0.48
CA ILE A 150 11.18 12.59 -0.68
C ILE A 150 11.95 12.80 -2.00
N GLU A 151 12.68 13.88 -2.10
CA GLU A 151 13.48 14.20 -3.29
C GLU A 151 14.54 13.14 -3.56
N THR A 152 15.22 12.66 -2.51
CA THR A 152 16.22 11.60 -2.61
C THR A 152 15.61 10.30 -3.10
N ALA A 153 14.46 9.89 -2.55
CA ALA A 153 13.75 8.69 -2.97
C ALA A 153 13.30 8.76 -4.44
N ARG A 154 12.80 9.91 -4.88
CA ARG A 154 12.45 10.16 -6.29
C ARG A 154 13.65 10.01 -7.21
N LYS A 155 14.78 10.63 -6.88
CA LYS A 155 16.01 10.52 -7.66
C LYS A 155 16.52 9.09 -7.75
N GLN A 156 16.46 8.33 -6.67
CA GLN A 156 16.86 6.93 -6.65
C GLN A 156 15.97 6.08 -7.56
N ARG A 157 14.65 6.28 -7.55
CA ARG A 157 13.73 5.57 -8.45
C ARG A 157 13.99 5.90 -9.91
N GLU A 158 14.22 7.17 -10.24
CA GLU A 158 14.55 7.61 -11.59
C GLU A 158 15.88 7.01 -12.08
N ALA A 159 16.89 6.96 -11.22
CA ALA A 159 18.20 6.38 -11.56
C ALA A 159 18.12 4.87 -11.84
N VAL A 160 17.25 4.13 -11.13
CA VAL A 160 17.02 2.70 -11.37
C VAL A 160 16.20 2.47 -12.65
N ALA A 161 15.26 3.33 -12.98
CA ALA A 161 14.41 3.20 -14.17
C ALA A 161 15.14 3.54 -15.49
N LYS A 162 15.99 4.58 -15.50
CA LYS A 162 16.71 5.05 -16.70
C LYS A 162 17.62 4.01 -17.37
N PRO A 163 18.45 3.21 -16.67
CA PRO A 163 19.32 2.22 -17.33
C PRO A 163 18.55 1.16 -18.11
N LYS A 164 17.41 0.69 -17.61
CA LYS A 164 16.55 -0.29 -18.30
C LYS A 164 15.89 0.28 -19.55
N ALA A 165 15.44 1.51 -19.51
CA ALA A 165 14.84 2.20 -20.65
C ALA A 165 15.87 2.42 -21.79
N VAL A 166 17.10 2.78 -21.46
CA VAL A 166 18.20 2.95 -22.43
C VAL A 166 18.60 1.62 -23.07
N GLU A 167 18.70 0.55 -22.33
CA GLU A 167 18.98 -0.79 -22.85
C GLU A 167 17.87 -1.29 -23.79
N ALA A 168 16.59 -1.11 -23.43
CA ALA A 168 15.47 -1.48 -24.29
C ALA A 168 15.45 -0.71 -25.62
N VAL A 169 15.71 0.59 -25.61
CA VAL A 169 15.81 1.42 -26.83
C VAL A 169 17.00 1.00 -27.69
N ALA A 170 18.15 0.72 -27.11
CA ALA A 170 19.34 0.24 -27.85
C ALA A 170 19.09 -1.12 -28.52
N THR A 171 18.34 -2.03 -27.89
CA THR A 171 17.96 -3.34 -28.43
C THR A 171 17.00 -3.19 -29.61
N GLU A 172 16.00 -2.34 -29.51
CA GLU A 172 15.05 -2.04 -30.61
C GLU A 172 15.77 -1.44 -31.83
N GLN A 173 16.68 -0.48 -31.62
CA GLN A 173 17.47 0.12 -32.69
C GLN A 173 18.43 -0.89 -33.37
N ALA A 174 18.99 -1.84 -32.64
CA ALA A 174 19.82 -2.90 -33.20
C ALA A 174 19.02 -3.89 -34.05
N GLU A 175 17.78 -4.18 -33.70
CA GLU A 175 16.86 -5.03 -34.47
C GLU A 175 16.38 -4.33 -35.78
N GLU A 176 16.14 -3.03 -35.76
CA GLU A 176 15.75 -2.25 -36.94
C GLU A 176 16.86 -2.09 -37.98
N THR A 177 18.13 -2.16 -37.58
CA THR A 177 19.28 -2.02 -38.47
C THR A 177 19.84 -3.34 -39.02
N ALA A 178 19.30 -4.43 -38.55
CA ALA A 178 19.64 -5.77 -39.02
C ALA A 178 18.66 -6.25 -40.10
#